data_cb7ef715ed057c2367f4008b252faa09
#
_entry.id   cb7ef715ed057c2367f4008b252faa09
#
_cell.length_a   1.000
_cell.length_b   1.000
_cell.length_c   1.000
_cell.angle_alpha   90.00
_cell.angle_beta   90.00
_cell.angle_gamma   90.00
#
_symmetry.space_group_name_H-M   'P 1'
#
loop_
_entity.id
_entity.type
_entity.pdbx_description
1 polymer ?
#
loop_
_entity_poly.entity_id
_entity_poly.type
_entity_poly.pdbx_seq_one_letter_code
_entity_poly.pdbx_strand_id
1 'polypeptide(L)'
;MFLLKVASREYKKSIRLLFLNKRDEDGQVCLLDNISYEDMEYRLSLISERHKIKNMCLPDSVVTLFEDEIAAMFFNCVTKNMFKSFITIYNVQKGKNNDTALSNSVLSSIARHIATKKIPQFAEVIYVMDGDSHELLNKKAKNLLCLPGKFCVEREVYTLLQADDAFAQKGLKMLGISRHGCFLGFNDIGGDPLLKNEQMRKAKYKAWFASRKDNGEWGRACAKVFNLWCEKHKKDCRKFCEQFLVALQSVRGASFAKIRDSLNKKICVMFPDCDLGKQ
;
A
#
# COMPACT_ATOMS: atom_id res chain seq x y z
N MET A 1 15.32 -10.85 13.52
CA MET A 1 16.58 -11.55 13.87
C MET A 1 17.31 -10.91 15.05
N PHE A 2 17.61 -9.60 15.07
CA PHE A 2 18.33 -8.94 16.18
C PHE A 2 17.67 -9.18 17.57
N LEU A 3 16.36 -8.99 17.68
CA LEU A 3 15.62 -9.23 18.93
C LEU A 3 15.71 -10.68 19.43
N LEU A 4 15.67 -11.66 18.53
CA LEU A 4 15.84 -13.07 18.85
C LEU A 4 17.25 -13.36 19.35
N LYS A 5 18.27 -12.70 18.79
CA LYS A 5 19.67 -12.82 19.22
C LYS A 5 19.88 -12.28 20.65
N VAL A 6 19.29 -11.10 20.93
CA VAL A 6 19.33 -10.52 22.29
C VAL A 6 18.58 -11.43 23.26
N ALA A 7 17.36 -11.82 22.93
CA ALA A 7 16.54 -12.68 23.77
C ALA A 7 17.21 -14.03 24.05
N SER A 8 17.84 -14.67 23.06
CA SER A 8 18.55 -15.95 23.25
C SER A 8 19.81 -15.84 24.13
N ARG A 9 20.47 -14.67 24.15
CA ARG A 9 21.61 -14.40 25.05
C ARG A 9 21.19 -14.13 26.50
N GLU A 10 20.18 -13.26 26.65
CA GLU A 10 19.72 -12.77 27.96
C GLU A 10 18.89 -13.81 28.72
N TYR A 11 18.16 -14.67 28.01
CA TYR A 11 17.15 -15.57 28.54
C TYR A 11 17.37 -17.04 28.16
N LYS A 12 18.64 -17.49 28.04
CA LYS A 12 19.03 -18.85 27.61
C LYS A 12 18.25 -20.00 28.25
N LYS A 13 17.81 -19.85 29.50
CA LYS A 13 17.06 -20.88 30.23
C LYS A 13 15.55 -20.76 30.13
N SER A 14 15.05 -19.65 29.59
CA SER A 14 13.61 -19.30 29.54
C SER A 14 13.03 -19.25 28.13
N ILE A 15 13.87 -19.32 27.09
CA ILE A 15 13.43 -19.27 25.70
C ILE A 15 13.74 -20.58 25.02
N ARG A 16 12.69 -21.17 24.45
CA ARG A 16 12.75 -22.34 23.59
C ARG A 16 12.58 -21.91 22.15
N LEU A 17 13.60 -22.13 21.33
CA LEU A 17 13.54 -21.82 19.91
C LEU A 17 12.99 -23.04 19.14
N LEU A 18 11.94 -22.82 18.37
CA LEU A 18 11.32 -23.80 17.49
C LEU A 18 11.50 -23.35 16.05
N PHE A 19 11.96 -24.23 15.19
CA PHE A 19 12.12 -23.97 13.77
C PHE A 19 11.28 -24.93 12.95
N LEU A 20 10.31 -24.36 12.20
CA LEU A 20 9.50 -25.10 11.24
C LEU A 20 10.18 -25.09 9.87
N ASN A 21 10.65 -26.24 9.43
CA ASN A 21 11.28 -26.43 8.14
C ASN A 21 10.32 -27.22 7.23
N LYS A 22 9.89 -26.62 6.13
CA LYS A 22 9.16 -27.29 5.08
C LYS A 22 10.15 -27.85 4.06
N ARG A 23 10.23 -29.18 3.93
CA ARG A 23 10.99 -29.79 2.82
C ARG A 23 10.22 -29.58 1.53
N ASP A 24 10.87 -28.93 0.56
CA ASP A 24 10.26 -28.59 -0.73
C ASP A 24 9.89 -29.84 -1.58
N GLU A 25 10.55 -30.98 -1.32
CA GLU A 25 10.40 -32.18 -2.16
C GLU A 25 9.20 -33.06 -1.74
N ASP A 26 8.88 -33.12 -0.45
CA ASP A 26 7.86 -34.04 0.08
C ASP A 26 6.65 -33.32 0.70
N GLY A 27 6.68 -32.00 0.78
CA GLY A 27 5.64 -31.21 1.46
C GLY A 27 5.56 -31.42 2.97
N GLN A 28 6.44 -32.25 3.55
CA GLN A 28 6.47 -32.52 4.98
C GLN A 28 7.05 -31.36 5.77
N VAL A 29 6.39 -31.01 6.87
CA VAL A 29 6.84 -30.00 7.80
C VAL A 29 7.59 -30.68 8.94
N CYS A 30 8.89 -30.40 9.07
CA CYS A 30 9.70 -30.88 10.19
C CYS A 30 9.78 -29.78 11.25
N LEU A 31 9.43 -30.12 12.49
CA LEU A 31 9.64 -29.28 13.65
C LEU A 31 11.01 -29.61 14.26
N LEU A 32 11.90 -28.61 14.30
CA LEU A 32 13.17 -28.70 15.00
C LEU A 32 13.03 -27.98 16.33
N ASP A 33 13.19 -28.71 17.41
CA ASP A 33 13.07 -28.24 18.77
C ASP A 33 14.44 -28.02 19.40
N ASN A 34 14.54 -27.10 20.34
CA ASN A 34 15.79 -26.74 21.04
C ASN A 34 16.97 -26.41 20.11
N ILE A 35 16.68 -25.84 18.95
CA ILE A 35 17.71 -25.40 18.01
C ILE A 35 18.47 -24.21 18.60
N SER A 36 19.80 -24.17 18.43
CA SER A 36 20.58 -23.02 18.83
C SER A 36 20.25 -21.81 17.91
N TYR A 37 20.49 -20.60 18.42
CA TYR A 37 20.31 -19.40 17.60
C TYR A 37 21.21 -19.43 16.35
N GLU A 38 22.45 -19.87 16.53
CA GLU A 38 23.45 -19.99 15.47
C GLU A 38 23.03 -21.00 14.41
N ASP A 39 22.49 -22.17 14.80
CA ASP A 39 21.96 -23.16 13.86
C ASP A 39 20.74 -22.65 13.10
N MET A 40 19.87 -21.88 13.78
CA MET A 40 18.71 -21.27 13.17
C MET A 40 19.14 -20.19 12.16
N GLU A 41 20.13 -19.33 12.53
CA GLU A 41 20.67 -18.30 11.63
C GLU A 41 21.35 -18.94 10.41
N TYR A 42 22.12 -20.01 10.61
CA TYR A 42 22.74 -20.77 9.52
C TYR A 42 21.68 -21.38 8.57
N ARG A 43 20.65 -22.03 9.10
CA ARG A 43 19.58 -22.62 8.30
C ARG A 43 18.77 -21.57 7.54
N LEU A 44 18.49 -20.42 8.16
CA LEU A 44 17.84 -19.29 7.50
C LEU A 44 18.70 -18.67 6.40
N SER A 45 20.03 -18.61 6.62
CA SER A 45 20.94 -18.13 5.58
C SER A 45 20.99 -19.10 4.39
N LEU A 46 21.04 -20.42 4.63
CA LEU A 46 20.98 -21.44 3.58
C LEU A 46 19.64 -21.40 2.81
N ILE A 47 18.51 -21.19 3.51
CA ILE A 47 17.20 -21.02 2.88
C ILE A 47 17.22 -19.75 2.03
N SER A 48 17.75 -18.66 2.57
CA SER A 48 17.89 -17.39 1.84
C SER A 48 18.79 -17.55 0.61
N GLU A 49 19.88 -18.28 0.70
CA GLU A 49 20.76 -18.55 -0.43
C GLU A 49 20.13 -19.51 -1.46
N ARG A 50 19.45 -20.57 -0.99
CA ARG A 50 18.66 -21.45 -1.87
C ARG A 50 17.53 -20.70 -2.56
N HIS A 51 16.84 -19.80 -1.85
CA HIS A 51 15.86 -18.90 -2.44
C HIS A 51 16.50 -17.89 -3.39
N LYS A 52 17.69 -17.38 -3.09
CA LYS A 52 18.47 -16.57 -4.04
C LYS A 52 18.82 -17.35 -5.31
N ILE A 53 19.23 -18.62 -5.18
CA ILE A 53 19.56 -19.48 -6.32
C ILE A 53 18.31 -19.89 -7.10
N LYS A 54 17.21 -20.31 -6.45
CA LYS A 54 15.92 -20.61 -7.11
C LYS A 54 15.21 -19.35 -7.64
N ASN A 55 15.41 -18.22 -6.99
CA ASN A 55 14.78 -16.93 -7.32
C ASN A 55 15.75 -15.94 -7.96
N MET A 56 16.79 -16.41 -8.66
CA MET A 56 17.69 -15.52 -9.43
C MET A 56 16.95 -14.59 -10.41
N CYS A 57 15.63 -14.71 -10.53
CA CYS A 57 14.76 -13.89 -11.35
C CYS A 57 13.68 -13.09 -10.59
N LEU A 58 13.52 -13.27 -9.27
CA LEU A 58 12.55 -12.50 -8.50
C LEU A 58 13.29 -11.54 -7.57
N PRO A 59 13.04 -10.24 -7.68
CA PRO A 59 13.58 -9.28 -6.72
C PRO A 59 13.01 -9.59 -5.34
N ASP A 60 13.84 -9.47 -4.29
CA ASP A 60 13.34 -9.44 -2.92
C ASP A 60 12.23 -8.38 -2.82
N SER A 61 11.23 -8.58 -1.99
CA SER A 61 10.13 -7.64 -1.89
C SER A 61 10.60 -6.29 -1.37
N VAL A 62 10.12 -5.22 -1.99
CA VAL A 62 10.36 -3.84 -1.54
C VAL A 62 9.31 -3.46 -0.52
N VAL A 63 9.74 -2.97 0.62
CA VAL A 63 8.80 -2.44 1.61
C VAL A 63 8.10 -1.20 1.06
N THR A 64 6.78 -1.21 1.06
CA THR A 64 5.96 -0.08 0.62
C THR A 64 5.11 0.38 1.79
N LEU A 65 5.35 1.60 2.25
CA LEU A 65 4.69 2.20 3.40
C LEU A 65 3.51 3.07 2.95
N PHE A 66 2.39 2.92 3.63
CA PHE A 66 1.17 3.70 3.44
C PHE A 66 0.78 4.43 4.72
N GLU A 67 0.01 5.53 4.59
CA GLU A 67 -0.53 6.25 5.73
C GLU A 67 -1.46 5.34 6.57
N ASP A 68 -2.36 4.60 5.89
CA ASP A 68 -3.33 3.73 6.55
C ASP A 68 -3.72 2.51 5.68
N GLU A 69 -4.58 1.65 6.24
CA GLU A 69 -5.09 0.45 5.56
C GLU A 69 -5.92 0.79 4.32
N ILE A 70 -6.69 1.88 4.35
CA ILE A 70 -7.57 2.29 3.26
C ILE A 70 -6.74 2.69 2.04
N ALA A 71 -5.67 3.45 2.25
CA ALA A 71 -4.69 3.80 1.22
C ALA A 71 -4.06 2.55 0.59
N ALA A 72 -3.68 1.55 1.40
CA ALA A 72 -3.13 0.29 0.93
C ALA A 72 -4.15 -0.55 0.14
N MET A 73 -5.41 -0.61 0.58
CA MET A 73 -6.49 -1.27 -0.15
C MET A 73 -6.76 -0.60 -1.50
N PHE A 74 -6.81 0.72 -1.51
CA PHE A 74 -7.01 1.50 -2.73
C PHE A 74 -5.85 1.31 -3.72
N PHE A 75 -4.60 1.34 -3.25
CA PHE A 75 -3.42 1.01 -4.05
C PHE A 75 -3.55 -0.37 -4.74
N ASN A 76 -3.99 -1.39 -4.01
CA ASN A 76 -4.19 -2.73 -4.58
C ASN A 76 -5.23 -2.73 -5.72
N CYS A 77 -6.29 -1.93 -5.61
CA CYS A 77 -7.29 -1.76 -6.66
C CYS A 77 -6.73 -0.98 -7.86
N VAL A 78 -6.03 0.13 -7.61
CA VAL A 78 -5.39 0.96 -8.65
C VAL A 78 -4.40 0.15 -9.47
N THR A 79 -3.58 -0.66 -8.81
CA THR A 79 -2.54 -1.47 -9.46
C THR A 79 -3.05 -2.84 -9.90
N LYS A 80 -4.32 -3.17 -9.64
CA LYS A 80 -4.90 -4.51 -9.88
C LYS A 80 -4.01 -5.63 -9.34
N ASN A 81 -3.42 -5.44 -8.18
CA ASN A 81 -2.47 -6.35 -7.53
C ASN A 81 -1.22 -6.72 -8.36
N MET A 82 -0.92 -5.98 -9.42
CA MET A 82 0.17 -6.30 -10.35
C MET A 82 1.54 -6.35 -9.66
N PHE A 83 1.73 -5.54 -8.63
CA PHE A 83 3.01 -5.44 -7.91
C PHE A 83 3.11 -6.35 -6.68
N LYS A 84 2.06 -7.13 -6.37
CA LYS A 84 1.97 -7.92 -5.13
C LYS A 84 3.15 -8.85 -4.88
N SER A 85 3.73 -9.43 -5.93
CA SER A 85 4.90 -10.33 -5.82
C SER A 85 6.24 -9.59 -5.65
N PHE A 86 6.26 -8.27 -5.78
CA PHE A 86 7.48 -7.45 -5.73
C PHE A 86 7.55 -6.54 -4.51
N ILE A 87 6.45 -6.43 -3.76
CA ILE A 87 6.34 -5.52 -2.63
C ILE A 87 5.83 -6.22 -1.38
N THR A 88 6.26 -5.73 -0.23
CA THR A 88 5.63 -6.01 1.06
C THR A 88 4.92 -4.74 1.53
N ILE A 89 3.60 -4.79 1.57
CA ILE A 89 2.79 -3.67 2.03
C ILE A 89 2.90 -3.58 3.55
N TYR A 90 3.27 -2.40 4.02
CA TYR A 90 3.29 -2.08 5.44
C TYR A 90 2.42 -0.84 5.67
N ASN A 91 1.34 -1.03 6.42
CA ASN A 91 0.50 0.03 6.91
C ASN A 91 0.61 0.06 8.42
N VAL A 92 0.78 1.23 8.97
CA VAL A 92 0.78 1.40 10.41
C VAL A 92 -0.67 1.27 10.88
N GLN A 93 -1.02 0.11 11.45
CA GLN A 93 -2.32 -0.05 12.08
C GLN A 93 -2.45 0.98 13.21
N LYS A 94 -3.56 1.72 13.22
CA LYS A 94 -3.93 2.49 14.40
C LYS A 94 -3.99 1.53 15.58
N GLY A 95 -3.03 1.62 16.49
CA GLY A 95 -3.16 1.03 17.81
C GLY A 95 -4.42 1.56 18.47
N LYS A 96 -4.94 0.88 19.49
CA LYS A 96 -6.10 1.34 20.29
C LYS A 96 -5.94 2.78 20.83
N ASN A 97 -4.72 3.27 20.91
CA ASN A 97 -4.36 4.66 21.20
C ASN A 97 -3.94 5.31 19.87
N ASN A 98 -4.67 6.31 19.42
CA ASN A 98 -4.56 7.03 18.14
C ASN A 98 -3.16 7.58 17.72
N ASP A 99 -2.10 7.24 18.42
CA ASP A 99 -0.81 7.94 18.38
C ASP A 99 0.23 7.38 17.39
N THR A 100 -0.10 6.34 16.61
CA THR A 100 0.91 5.63 15.80
C THR A 100 0.70 5.69 14.28
N ALA A 101 -0.25 6.48 13.77
CA ALA A 101 -0.41 6.65 12.35
C ALA A 101 0.73 7.54 11.79
N LEU A 102 1.48 7.02 10.81
CA LEU A 102 2.45 7.82 10.06
C LEU A 102 1.68 8.84 9.22
N SER A 103 1.76 10.11 9.57
CA SER A 103 1.16 11.16 8.75
C SER A 103 1.93 11.32 7.43
N ASN A 104 1.26 11.86 6.39
CA ASN A 104 1.90 12.16 5.11
C ASN A 104 3.12 13.09 5.27
N SER A 105 3.09 14.02 6.23
CA SER A 105 4.22 14.88 6.55
C SER A 105 5.44 14.12 7.07
N VAL A 106 5.21 13.10 7.91
CA VAL A 106 6.28 12.21 8.41
C VAL A 106 6.84 11.37 7.27
N LEU A 107 5.99 10.73 6.46
CA LEU A 107 6.41 9.96 5.30
C LEU A 107 7.25 10.81 4.33
N SER A 108 6.80 12.04 4.02
CA SER A 108 7.53 12.93 3.13
C SER A 108 8.86 13.41 3.73
N SER A 109 8.91 13.67 5.04
CA SER A 109 10.14 14.07 5.73
C SER A 109 11.18 12.95 5.70
N ILE A 110 10.79 11.72 6.00
CA ILE A 110 11.67 10.56 5.92
C ILE A 110 12.18 10.39 4.48
N ALA A 111 11.29 10.43 3.49
CA ALA A 111 11.66 10.28 2.08
C ALA A 111 12.65 11.37 1.60
N ARG A 112 12.47 12.62 2.05
CA ARG A 112 13.40 13.72 1.75
C ARG A 112 14.77 13.49 2.39
N HIS A 113 14.84 13.03 3.63
CA HIS A 113 16.09 12.70 4.29
C HIS A 113 16.85 11.58 3.58
N ILE A 114 16.12 10.55 3.11
CA ILE A 114 16.69 9.47 2.32
C ILE A 114 17.23 9.99 1.00
N ALA A 115 16.46 10.81 0.28
CA ALA A 115 16.86 11.39 -1.00
C ALA A 115 18.15 12.23 -0.90
N THR A 116 18.43 12.79 0.28
CA THR A 116 19.68 13.50 0.57
C THR A 116 20.79 12.58 1.06
N LYS A 117 20.62 11.25 1.02
CA LYS A 117 21.56 10.22 1.48
C LYS A 117 21.96 10.33 2.96
N LYS A 118 21.15 11.00 3.77
CA LYS A 118 21.40 11.12 5.21
C LYS A 118 21.05 9.87 6.00
N ILE A 119 20.16 9.01 5.46
CA ILE A 119 19.72 7.75 6.10
C ILE A 119 19.70 6.63 5.05
N PRO A 120 20.86 6.07 4.68
CA PRO A 120 20.98 5.06 3.60
C PRO A 120 20.13 3.79 3.81
N GLN A 121 19.95 3.35 5.06
CA GLN A 121 19.22 2.13 5.39
C GLN A 121 17.72 2.17 5.04
N PHE A 122 17.17 3.34 4.77
CA PHE A 122 15.78 3.51 4.34
C PHE A 122 15.64 3.72 2.83
N ALA A 123 16.75 3.63 2.07
CA ALA A 123 16.74 3.85 0.62
C ALA A 123 15.94 2.79 -0.16
N GLU A 124 15.70 1.62 0.44
CA GLU A 124 14.99 0.51 -0.19
C GLU A 124 13.48 0.49 0.12
N VAL A 125 12.94 1.60 0.56
CA VAL A 125 11.51 1.74 0.91
C VAL A 125 10.82 2.67 -0.06
N ILE A 126 9.61 2.31 -0.49
CA ILE A 126 8.72 3.20 -1.25
C ILE A 126 7.69 3.77 -0.29
N TYR A 127 7.45 5.06 -0.39
CA TYR A 127 6.48 5.79 0.42
C TYR A 127 5.33 6.24 -0.47
N VAL A 128 4.11 5.88 -0.08
CA VAL A 128 2.89 6.23 -0.81
C VAL A 128 1.96 7.01 0.11
N MET A 129 1.75 8.27 -0.25
CA MET A 129 0.85 9.20 0.45
C MET A 129 -0.52 9.23 -0.23
N ASP A 130 -1.50 9.80 0.45
CA ASP A 130 -2.80 10.13 -0.14
C ASP A 130 -2.69 11.14 -1.29
N GLY A 131 -3.70 11.16 -2.17
CA GLY A 131 -3.73 12.06 -3.32
C GLY A 131 -3.80 13.54 -2.97
N ASP A 132 -4.22 13.92 -1.76
CA ASP A 132 -4.23 15.31 -1.27
C ASP A 132 -2.85 15.85 -0.87
N SER A 133 -1.81 15.04 -0.96
CA SER A 133 -0.45 15.40 -0.50
C SER A 133 0.53 15.66 -1.65
N HIS A 134 0.03 15.95 -2.86
CA HIS A 134 0.88 16.21 -4.04
C HIS A 134 1.90 17.36 -3.83
N GLU A 135 1.58 18.34 -3.02
CA GLU A 135 2.48 19.44 -2.68
C GLU A 135 3.73 18.98 -1.89
N LEU A 136 3.63 17.85 -1.21
CA LEU A 136 4.74 17.27 -0.46
C LEU A 136 5.72 16.48 -1.34
N LEU A 137 5.36 16.23 -2.61
CA LEU A 137 6.23 15.51 -3.54
C LEU A 137 7.52 16.30 -3.79
N ASN A 138 8.63 15.58 -3.85
CA ASN A 138 9.93 16.12 -4.16
C ASN A 138 10.55 15.38 -5.35
N LYS A 139 10.91 16.10 -6.41
CA LYS A 139 11.51 15.53 -7.62
C LYS A 139 12.78 14.72 -7.36
N LYS A 140 13.49 14.98 -6.25
CA LYS A 140 14.69 14.23 -5.85
C LYS A 140 14.36 12.90 -5.16
N ALA A 141 13.17 12.77 -4.57
CA ALA A 141 12.72 11.56 -3.86
C ALA A 141 11.88 10.68 -4.79
N LYS A 142 12.53 9.94 -5.68
CA LYS A 142 11.86 9.06 -6.67
C LYS A 142 11.03 7.94 -6.04
N ASN A 143 11.30 7.63 -4.79
CA ASN A 143 10.61 6.62 -4.00
C ASN A 143 9.43 7.19 -3.15
N LEU A 144 9.09 8.47 -3.33
CA LEU A 144 7.95 9.12 -2.71
C LEU A 144 6.88 9.37 -3.77
N LEU A 145 5.69 8.81 -3.57
CA LEU A 145 4.57 8.87 -4.49
C LEU A 145 3.29 9.31 -3.77
N CYS A 146 2.33 9.84 -4.54
CA CYS A 146 0.96 10.02 -4.08
C CYS A 146 0.03 9.07 -4.85
N LEU A 147 -0.96 8.53 -4.17
CA LEU A 147 -2.06 7.81 -4.80
C LEU A 147 -2.73 8.69 -5.87
N PRO A 148 -3.31 8.10 -6.91
CA PRO A 148 -4.01 8.86 -7.93
C PRO A 148 -5.27 9.50 -7.34
N GLY A 149 -5.65 10.65 -7.88
CA GLY A 149 -6.72 11.50 -7.37
C GLY A 149 -6.17 12.82 -6.83
N LYS A 150 -7.06 13.68 -6.38
CA LYS A 150 -6.75 15.01 -5.84
C LYS A 150 -6.95 15.11 -4.33
N PHE A 151 -7.59 14.10 -3.77
CA PHE A 151 -8.05 14.09 -2.37
C PHE A 151 -7.63 12.81 -1.66
N CYS A 152 -7.89 12.72 -0.35
CA CYS A 152 -7.81 11.46 0.36
C CYS A 152 -8.80 10.44 -0.23
N VAL A 153 -8.52 9.15 -0.05
CA VAL A 153 -9.29 8.06 -0.67
C VAL A 153 -10.78 8.14 -0.32
N GLU A 154 -11.11 8.47 0.93
CA GLU A 154 -12.49 8.56 1.39
C GLU A 154 -13.26 9.67 0.67
N ARG A 155 -12.62 10.82 0.41
CA ARG A 155 -13.24 11.91 -0.35
C ARG A 155 -13.40 11.57 -1.82
N GLU A 156 -12.44 10.86 -2.42
CA GLU A 156 -12.56 10.37 -3.81
C GLU A 156 -13.78 9.46 -3.96
N VAL A 157 -13.98 8.53 -3.00
CA VAL A 157 -15.15 7.65 -2.99
C VAL A 157 -16.44 8.42 -2.73
N TYR A 158 -16.43 9.36 -1.78
CA TYR A 158 -17.58 10.21 -1.50
C TYR A 158 -18.02 10.97 -2.77
N THR A 159 -17.08 11.61 -3.44
CA THR A 159 -17.33 12.36 -4.67
C THR A 159 -17.84 11.47 -5.80
N LEU A 160 -17.27 10.25 -5.94
CA LEU A 160 -17.76 9.27 -6.91
C LEU A 160 -19.23 8.92 -6.69
N LEU A 161 -19.60 8.63 -5.43
CA LEU A 161 -20.96 8.19 -5.09
C LEU A 161 -21.98 9.33 -5.04
N GLN A 162 -21.52 10.57 -4.77
CA GLN A 162 -22.36 11.76 -4.76
C GLN A 162 -22.69 12.28 -6.16
N ALA A 163 -21.89 11.96 -7.15
CA ALA A 163 -22.12 12.36 -8.55
C ALA A 163 -23.50 11.89 -9.04
N ASP A 164 -24.08 12.63 -9.98
CA ASP A 164 -25.33 12.25 -10.62
C ASP A 164 -25.05 11.60 -11.98
N ASP A 165 -24.36 10.45 -11.93
CA ASP A 165 -23.96 9.72 -13.13
C ASP A 165 -24.12 8.19 -12.95
N ALA A 166 -23.94 7.48 -14.06
CA ALA A 166 -24.05 6.02 -14.10
C ALA A 166 -23.04 5.30 -13.16
N PHE A 167 -21.87 5.91 -12.91
CA PHE A 167 -20.89 5.34 -12.00
C PHE A 167 -21.37 5.42 -10.56
N ALA A 168 -21.96 6.54 -10.15
CA ALA A 168 -22.54 6.68 -8.82
C ALA A 168 -23.68 5.67 -8.59
N GLN A 169 -24.61 5.55 -9.55
CA GLN A 169 -25.71 4.58 -9.46
C GLN A 169 -25.19 3.15 -9.39
N LYS A 170 -24.21 2.78 -10.22
CA LYS A 170 -23.55 1.46 -10.19
C LYS A 170 -22.89 1.22 -8.82
N GLY A 171 -22.19 2.22 -8.27
CA GLY A 171 -21.53 2.14 -6.96
C GLY A 171 -22.50 1.91 -5.82
N LEU A 172 -23.57 2.69 -5.74
CA LEU A 172 -24.62 2.55 -4.72
C LEU A 172 -25.29 1.16 -4.81
N LYS A 173 -25.58 0.69 -6.02
CA LYS A 173 -26.12 -0.66 -6.23
C LYS A 173 -25.14 -1.76 -5.77
N MET A 174 -23.84 -1.60 -6.02
CA MET A 174 -22.82 -2.55 -5.55
C MET A 174 -22.70 -2.61 -4.03
N LEU A 175 -22.97 -1.47 -3.36
CA LEU A 175 -22.97 -1.37 -1.91
C LEU A 175 -24.29 -1.86 -1.30
N GLY A 176 -25.36 -2.02 -2.10
CA GLY A 176 -26.69 -2.38 -1.61
C GLY A 176 -27.36 -1.27 -0.77
N ILE A 177 -26.99 -0.01 -0.97
CA ILE A 177 -27.44 1.13 -0.18
C ILE A 177 -28.13 2.17 -1.07
N SER A 178 -29.18 2.81 -0.56
CA SER A 178 -29.79 3.96 -1.24
C SER A 178 -28.90 5.19 -1.15
N ARG A 179 -29.04 6.12 -2.11
CA ARG A 179 -28.31 7.40 -2.07
C ARG A 179 -28.54 8.15 -0.75
N HIS A 180 -29.80 8.24 -0.32
CA HIS A 180 -30.13 8.88 0.96
C HIS A 180 -29.44 8.18 2.15
N GLY A 181 -29.50 6.86 2.23
CA GLY A 181 -28.84 6.08 3.29
C GLY A 181 -27.31 6.25 3.27
N CYS A 182 -26.71 6.29 2.06
CA CYS A 182 -25.26 6.47 1.91
C CYS A 182 -24.76 7.77 2.54
N PHE A 183 -25.51 8.86 2.43
CA PHE A 183 -25.10 10.19 2.89
C PHE A 183 -25.83 10.68 4.15
N LEU A 184 -26.68 9.85 4.77
CA LEU A 184 -27.43 10.23 5.99
C LEU A 184 -26.47 10.69 7.09
N GLY A 185 -26.67 11.91 7.58
CA GLY A 185 -25.82 12.57 8.57
C GLY A 185 -24.51 13.17 8.02
N PHE A 186 -24.27 13.05 6.71
CA PHE A 186 -23.06 13.53 6.03
C PHE A 186 -23.38 14.21 4.69
N ASN A 187 -24.56 14.78 4.56
CA ASN A 187 -24.93 15.50 3.33
C ASN A 187 -24.06 16.74 3.18
N ASP A 188 -23.62 17.00 1.95
CA ASP A 188 -22.89 18.21 1.55
C ASP A 188 -21.70 18.61 2.43
N ILE A 189 -20.80 17.66 2.73
CA ILE A 189 -19.56 17.97 3.47
C ILE A 189 -18.77 19.10 2.80
N GLY A 190 -18.80 19.17 1.47
CA GLY A 190 -18.06 20.18 0.70
C GLY A 190 -18.59 21.61 0.89
N GLY A 191 -19.91 21.76 1.04
CA GLY A 191 -20.60 23.05 1.22
C GLY A 191 -20.92 23.41 2.67
N ASP A 192 -20.58 22.55 3.65
CA ASP A 192 -20.88 22.79 5.06
C ASP A 192 -20.09 24.02 5.59
N PRO A 193 -20.79 25.12 5.96
CA PRO A 193 -20.13 26.35 6.45
C PRO A 193 -19.45 26.16 7.82
N LEU A 194 -19.79 25.10 8.56
CA LEU A 194 -19.14 24.78 9.84
C LEU A 194 -17.76 24.17 9.65
N LEU A 195 -17.48 23.59 8.48
CA LEU A 195 -16.19 23.01 8.14
C LEU A 195 -15.24 24.07 7.55
N LYS A 196 -14.66 24.89 8.43
CA LYS A 196 -13.92 26.11 8.09
C LYS A 196 -12.63 25.87 7.28
N ASN A 197 -12.05 24.69 7.36
CA ASN A 197 -10.78 24.38 6.67
C ASN A 197 -10.76 22.96 6.08
N GLU A 198 -9.80 22.71 5.22
CA GLU A 198 -9.67 21.43 4.50
C GLU A 198 -9.41 20.25 5.45
N GLN A 199 -8.69 20.47 6.55
CA GLN A 199 -8.42 19.42 7.54
C GLN A 199 -9.70 18.96 8.25
N MET A 200 -10.62 19.89 8.58
CA MET A 200 -11.93 19.55 9.14
C MET A 200 -12.78 18.77 8.14
N ARG A 201 -12.75 19.18 6.86
CA ARG A 201 -13.45 18.43 5.79
C ARG A 201 -12.87 17.03 5.62
N LYS A 202 -11.54 16.89 5.57
CA LYS A 202 -10.86 15.57 5.50
C LYS A 202 -11.29 14.67 6.68
N ALA A 203 -11.29 15.19 7.90
CA ALA A 203 -11.74 14.45 9.07
C ALA A 203 -13.22 13.99 8.93
N LYS A 204 -14.10 14.85 8.38
CA LYS A 204 -15.51 14.51 8.19
C LYS A 204 -15.69 13.44 7.11
N TYR A 205 -14.94 13.48 6.00
CA TYR A 205 -14.95 12.41 4.99
C TYR A 205 -14.46 11.06 5.58
N LYS A 206 -13.38 11.08 6.38
CA LYS A 206 -12.90 9.88 7.08
C LYS A 206 -13.94 9.34 8.05
N ALA A 207 -14.64 10.21 8.80
CA ALA A 207 -15.72 9.81 9.70
C ALA A 207 -16.92 9.21 8.94
N TRP A 208 -17.32 9.81 7.81
CA TRP A 208 -18.35 9.25 6.94
C TRP A 208 -17.97 7.84 6.46
N PHE A 209 -16.79 7.67 5.94
CA PHE A 209 -16.31 6.39 5.42
C PHE A 209 -16.26 5.33 6.52
N ALA A 210 -15.70 5.67 7.69
CA ALA A 210 -15.63 4.77 8.85
C ALA A 210 -17.03 4.35 9.31
N SER A 211 -17.99 5.29 9.42
CA SER A 211 -19.36 4.98 9.84
C SER A 211 -20.06 3.98 8.91
N ARG A 212 -19.76 3.99 7.62
CA ARG A 212 -20.29 3.05 6.63
C ARG A 212 -19.57 1.70 6.63
N LYS A 213 -18.23 1.73 6.80
CA LYS A 213 -17.40 0.53 6.90
C LYS A 213 -17.72 -0.26 8.18
N ASP A 214 -17.78 0.42 9.31
CA ASP A 214 -17.90 -0.21 10.63
C ASP A 214 -19.31 -0.77 10.89
N ASN A 215 -20.34 -0.19 10.29
CA ASN A 215 -21.70 -0.73 10.33
C ASN A 215 -21.90 -1.98 9.47
N GLY A 216 -20.83 -2.51 8.85
CA GLY A 216 -20.89 -3.71 8.04
C GLY A 216 -21.54 -3.52 6.65
N GLU A 217 -22.08 -2.34 6.36
CA GLU A 217 -22.80 -2.05 5.11
C GLU A 217 -21.87 -2.19 3.89
N TRP A 218 -20.61 -1.85 4.04
CA TRP A 218 -19.66 -1.87 2.92
C TRP A 218 -18.84 -3.14 2.83
N GLY A 219 -18.44 -3.73 3.93
CA GLY A 219 -17.73 -4.99 3.99
C GLY A 219 -16.77 -5.22 2.82
N ARG A 220 -16.93 -6.38 2.15
CA ARG A 220 -16.17 -6.73 0.93
C ARG A 220 -16.52 -5.87 -0.29
N ALA A 221 -17.63 -5.13 -0.27
CA ALA A 221 -18.06 -4.28 -1.38
C ALA A 221 -17.18 -3.03 -1.52
N CYS A 222 -16.46 -2.61 -0.50
CA CYS A 222 -15.55 -1.46 -0.53
C CYS A 222 -14.54 -1.56 -1.69
N ALA A 223 -13.88 -2.71 -1.84
CA ALA A 223 -12.96 -2.96 -2.95
C ALA A 223 -13.64 -2.87 -4.33
N LYS A 224 -14.94 -3.22 -4.44
CA LYS A 224 -15.68 -3.08 -5.70
C LYS A 224 -15.88 -1.61 -6.06
N VAL A 225 -16.13 -0.74 -5.08
CA VAL A 225 -16.26 0.70 -5.31
C VAL A 225 -14.92 1.33 -5.67
N PHE A 226 -13.83 0.90 -5.05
CA PHE A 226 -12.48 1.33 -5.46
C PHE A 226 -12.18 0.92 -6.91
N ASN A 227 -12.52 -0.30 -7.32
CA ASN A 227 -12.38 -0.72 -8.70
C ASN A 227 -13.24 0.12 -9.67
N LEU A 228 -14.44 0.50 -9.24
CA LEU A 228 -15.31 1.38 -10.02
C LEU A 228 -14.71 2.78 -10.19
N TRP A 229 -14.08 3.32 -9.14
CA TRP A 229 -13.31 4.56 -9.24
C TRP A 229 -12.17 4.42 -10.25
N CYS A 230 -11.43 3.30 -10.19
CA CYS A 230 -10.36 3.03 -11.15
C CYS A 230 -10.88 2.90 -12.60
N GLU A 231 -12.08 2.34 -12.81
CA GLU A 231 -12.73 2.29 -14.13
C GLU A 231 -12.99 3.70 -14.68
N LYS A 232 -13.44 4.64 -13.83
CA LYS A 232 -13.68 6.04 -14.19
C LYS A 232 -12.39 6.81 -14.45
N HIS A 233 -11.33 6.51 -13.70
CA HIS A 233 -10.06 7.24 -13.68
C HIS A 233 -8.88 6.43 -14.27
N LYS A 234 -9.12 5.68 -15.34
CA LYS A 234 -8.12 4.78 -15.96
C LYS A 234 -6.78 5.46 -16.28
N LYS A 235 -6.83 6.72 -16.78
CA LYS A 235 -5.63 7.49 -17.14
C LYS A 235 -4.75 7.77 -15.91
N ASP A 236 -5.37 8.16 -14.79
CA ASP A 236 -4.67 8.45 -13.55
C ASP A 236 -4.09 7.17 -12.95
N CYS A 237 -4.84 6.06 -12.99
CA CYS A 237 -4.37 4.75 -12.55
C CYS A 237 -3.15 4.28 -13.38
N ARG A 238 -3.20 4.41 -14.71
CA ARG A 238 -2.07 4.09 -15.59
C ARG A 238 -0.84 4.90 -15.24
N LYS A 239 -0.99 6.22 -15.17
CA LYS A 239 0.10 7.15 -14.82
C LYS A 239 0.74 6.79 -13.48
N PHE A 240 -0.09 6.48 -12.48
CA PHE A 240 0.41 6.04 -11.17
C PHE A 240 1.18 4.72 -11.26
N CYS A 241 0.67 3.71 -11.98
CA CYS A 241 1.38 2.43 -12.18
C CYS A 241 2.74 2.63 -12.84
N GLU A 242 2.85 3.52 -13.83
CA GLU A 242 4.11 3.87 -14.49
C GLU A 242 5.08 4.56 -13.53
N GLN A 243 4.60 5.49 -12.71
CA GLN A 243 5.39 6.16 -11.67
C GLN A 243 5.86 5.16 -10.60
N PHE A 244 4.99 4.26 -10.16
CA PHE A 244 5.34 3.23 -9.20
C PHE A 244 6.41 2.26 -9.74
N LEU A 245 6.32 1.91 -11.02
CA LEU A 245 7.32 1.10 -11.71
C LEU A 245 8.70 1.79 -11.75
N VAL A 246 8.72 3.11 -11.97
CA VAL A 246 9.95 3.92 -11.89
C VAL A 246 10.51 3.94 -10.47
N ALA A 247 9.66 4.07 -9.45
CA ALA A 247 10.07 4.01 -8.06
C ALA A 247 10.68 2.64 -7.70
N LEU A 248 10.03 1.54 -8.09
CA LEU A 248 10.56 0.18 -7.92
C LEU A 248 11.94 0.03 -8.58
N GLN A 249 12.11 0.54 -9.80
CA GLN A 249 13.41 0.49 -10.47
C GLN A 249 14.46 1.32 -9.75
N SER A 250 14.11 2.49 -9.21
CA SER A 250 15.05 3.34 -8.49
C SER A 250 15.58 2.70 -7.22
N VAL A 251 14.73 1.88 -6.57
CA VAL A 251 15.08 1.12 -5.37
C VAL A 251 15.89 -0.14 -5.71
N ARG A 252 15.51 -0.86 -6.77
CA ARG A 252 16.08 -2.16 -7.15
C ARG A 252 17.28 -2.06 -8.09
N GLY A 253 17.49 -0.93 -8.72
CA GLY A 253 18.60 -0.73 -9.65
C GLY A 253 18.49 -1.52 -10.96
N ALA A 254 19.65 -1.79 -11.56
CA ALA A 254 19.73 -2.39 -12.90
C ALA A 254 19.18 -3.82 -12.98
N SER A 255 19.23 -4.60 -11.90
CA SER A 255 18.73 -5.99 -11.87
C SER A 255 17.22 -6.10 -12.16
N PHE A 256 16.49 -5.03 -11.93
CA PHE A 256 15.05 -4.96 -12.16
C PHE A 256 14.64 -4.65 -13.61
N ALA A 257 15.58 -4.31 -14.49
CA ALA A 257 15.28 -3.83 -15.85
C ALA A 257 14.41 -4.80 -16.67
N LYS A 258 14.75 -6.09 -16.70
CA LYS A 258 13.99 -7.12 -17.44
C LYS A 258 12.56 -7.27 -16.92
N ILE A 259 12.38 -7.22 -15.59
CA ILE A 259 11.09 -7.32 -14.93
C ILE A 259 10.26 -6.08 -15.22
N ARG A 260 10.89 -4.90 -15.20
CA ARG A 260 10.25 -3.63 -15.56
C ARG A 260 9.60 -3.68 -16.93
N ASP A 261 10.29 -4.19 -17.95
CA ASP A 261 9.77 -4.26 -19.30
C ASP A 261 8.55 -5.18 -19.40
N SER A 262 8.56 -6.30 -18.67
CA SER A 262 7.40 -7.19 -18.56
C SER A 262 6.22 -6.52 -17.87
N LEU A 263 6.47 -5.80 -16.77
CA LEU A 263 5.44 -5.07 -16.03
C LEU A 263 4.89 -3.90 -16.86
N ASN A 264 5.74 -3.20 -17.59
CA ASN A 264 5.32 -2.12 -18.47
C ASN A 264 4.36 -2.62 -19.57
N LYS A 265 4.67 -3.77 -20.19
CA LYS A 265 3.74 -4.43 -21.13
C LYS A 265 2.40 -4.76 -20.45
N LYS A 266 2.42 -5.27 -19.20
CA LYS A 266 1.18 -5.54 -18.45
C LYS A 266 0.37 -4.26 -18.18
N ILE A 267 1.01 -3.14 -17.84
CA ILE A 267 0.34 -1.84 -17.67
C ILE A 267 -0.38 -1.45 -18.96
N CYS A 268 0.30 -1.53 -20.11
CA CYS A 268 -0.33 -1.23 -21.42
C CYS A 268 -1.53 -2.12 -21.70
N VAL A 269 -1.44 -3.42 -21.42
CA VAL A 269 -2.58 -4.35 -21.60
C VAL A 269 -3.74 -4.05 -20.66
N MET A 270 -3.46 -3.66 -19.42
CA MET A 270 -4.50 -3.36 -18.43
C MET A 270 -5.20 -2.02 -18.65
N PHE A 271 -4.55 -1.09 -19.34
CA PHE A 271 -5.06 0.25 -19.64
C PHE A 271 -4.90 0.59 -21.13
N PRO A 272 -5.57 -0.19 -22.06
CA PRO A 272 -5.30 -0.11 -23.48
C PRO A 272 -5.71 1.24 -24.13
N ASP A 273 -6.78 1.87 -23.63
CA ASP A 273 -7.38 3.06 -24.22
C ASP A 273 -6.82 4.39 -23.68
N CYS A 274 -5.70 4.31 -22.96
CA CYS A 274 -5.10 5.47 -22.34
C CYS A 274 -3.88 5.93 -23.12
N ASP A 275 -4.03 6.27 -24.40
CA ASP A 275 -2.95 6.98 -25.12
C ASP A 275 -2.71 8.32 -24.41
N LEU A 276 -1.61 8.36 -23.67
CA LEU A 276 -1.02 9.62 -23.21
C LEU A 276 -0.58 10.31 -24.50
N GLY A 277 -1.42 11.21 -25.03
CA GLY A 277 -1.04 12.04 -26.15
C GLY A 277 0.38 12.55 -25.89
N LYS A 278 1.26 12.31 -26.85
CA LYS A 278 2.59 12.90 -26.87
C LYS A 278 2.41 14.41 -26.82
N GLN A 279 2.52 14.99 -25.64
CA GLN A 279 2.75 16.40 -25.43
C GLN A 279 4.22 16.61 -25.08
#